data_e86535c72d7cfa88fd3177ff0cede795
#
_entry.id   e86535c72d7cfa88fd3177ff0cede795
#
_cell.length_a   1.000
_cell.length_b   1.000
_cell.length_c   1.000
_cell.angle_alpha   90.00
_cell.angle_beta   90.00
_cell.angle_gamma   90.00
#
_symmetry.space_group_name_H-M   'P 1'
#
loop_
_entity.id
_entity.type
_entity.pdbx_description
1 polymer ?
#
loop_
_entity_poly.entity_id
_entity_poly.type
_entity_poly.pdbx_seq_one_letter_code
_entity_poly.pdbx_strand_id
1 'polypeptide(L)'
;MDGARVRTPELLRPVGRSRWGMGAALAVGLGVILCGTALSGRPEWGSAIGLGFVLTAVPEIPTAWRPAVHTMAVRAVTVMVAGALVAGMHNAVVLATLTVAASIAGALVPTVGATAGLAVVLISIDLDRGTAGPAALWPYLVGIVIVFAGWAVWFAVSRLRHRGEDEPTSSSAPAGAAHAVRVGVAVGLAVLTATLLPAGMVGGHWLVTSVLLTIQPTRSRTGQRLAQRLSGNAVGAVIAAALLGAHPPAPVVIGLTVVLFLLAMALRPVNYTWWAITGPPVLLVISEYPGLFPWYEGAVRLAMNFAGAVIVVLIVFVAPLAAPMWLRQR
;
A
#
# COMPACT_ATOMS: atom_id res chain seq x y z
N MET A 1 -25.89 29.21 -26.78
CA MET A 1 -24.66 28.44 -26.91
C MET A 1 -24.00 28.40 -25.54
N ASP A 2 -24.45 27.45 -24.70
CA ASP A 2 -23.91 27.29 -23.36
C ASP A 2 -22.55 26.56 -23.49
N GLY A 3 -21.49 27.32 -23.16
CA GLY A 3 -20.15 26.79 -23.15
C GLY A 3 -20.04 25.61 -22.14
N ALA A 4 -19.89 24.42 -22.66
CA ALA A 4 -19.55 23.23 -21.85
C ALA A 4 -18.31 23.54 -21.03
N ARG A 5 -18.51 23.96 -19.77
CA ARG A 5 -17.43 24.01 -18.79
C ARG A 5 -16.90 22.59 -18.67
N VAL A 6 -15.72 22.34 -19.23
CA VAL A 6 -14.96 21.12 -18.99
C VAL A 6 -14.79 21.03 -17.48
N ARG A 7 -15.65 20.21 -16.85
CA ARG A 7 -15.51 19.88 -15.43
C ARG A 7 -14.15 19.23 -15.29
N THR A 8 -13.23 19.90 -14.65
CA THR A 8 -11.98 19.29 -14.19
C THR A 8 -12.32 17.95 -13.56
N PRO A 9 -11.70 16.86 -14.02
CA PRO A 9 -12.13 15.53 -13.61
C PRO A 9 -12.11 15.46 -12.08
N GLU A 10 -13.20 15.01 -11.49
CA GLU A 10 -13.38 14.82 -10.03
C GLU A 10 -12.22 14.02 -9.40
N LEU A 11 -11.46 13.32 -10.23
CA LEU A 11 -10.27 12.55 -9.88
C LEU A 11 -9.14 13.38 -9.25
N LEU A 12 -9.03 14.67 -9.57
CA LEU A 12 -7.96 15.55 -9.05
C LEU A 12 -8.49 16.58 -8.04
N ARG A 13 -9.77 16.54 -7.71
CA ARG A 13 -10.36 17.48 -6.76
C ARG A 13 -9.73 17.31 -5.39
N PRO A 14 -9.18 18.37 -4.76
CA PRO A 14 -8.63 18.28 -3.43
C PRO A 14 -9.74 18.00 -2.40
N VAL A 15 -9.56 16.97 -1.59
CA VAL A 15 -10.52 16.57 -0.53
C VAL A 15 -10.00 16.98 0.84
N GLY A 16 -8.68 17.05 1.02
CA GLY A 16 -8.03 17.34 2.29
C GLY A 16 -6.86 18.33 2.15
N ARG A 17 -6.14 18.53 3.24
CA ARG A 17 -4.95 19.40 3.29
C ARG A 17 -3.67 18.58 3.12
N SER A 18 -2.68 19.15 2.44
CA SER A 18 -1.36 18.56 2.31
C SER A 18 -0.61 18.55 3.64
N ARG A 19 0.11 17.46 3.92
CA ARG A 19 0.87 17.28 5.17
C ARG A 19 2.38 17.21 4.87
N TRP A 20 2.94 18.32 4.37
CA TRP A 20 4.34 18.36 3.95
C TRP A 20 5.33 18.04 5.07
N GLY A 21 5.12 18.54 6.27
CA GLY A 21 6.02 18.27 7.40
C GLY A 21 6.05 16.79 7.79
N MET A 22 4.89 16.13 7.84
CA MET A 22 4.81 14.69 8.09
C MET A 22 5.42 13.91 6.92
N GLY A 23 5.10 14.29 5.68
CA GLY A 23 5.66 13.68 4.49
C GLY A 23 7.19 13.77 4.48
N ALA A 24 7.76 14.93 4.83
CA ALA A 24 9.21 15.13 4.91
C ALA A 24 9.86 14.25 6.01
N ALA A 25 9.26 14.17 7.20
CA ALA A 25 9.76 13.33 8.27
C ALA A 25 9.81 11.85 7.88
N LEU A 26 8.73 11.36 7.25
CA LEU A 26 8.66 9.98 6.75
C LEU A 26 9.64 9.74 5.59
N ALA A 27 9.80 10.70 4.68
CA ALA A 27 10.73 10.58 3.57
C ALA A 27 12.20 10.57 4.04
N VAL A 28 12.54 11.39 5.02
CA VAL A 28 13.87 11.35 5.67
C VAL A 28 14.10 10.00 6.34
N GLY A 29 13.10 9.47 7.07
CA GLY A 29 13.18 8.13 7.67
C GLY A 29 13.49 7.04 6.65
N LEU A 30 12.77 7.03 5.52
CA LEU A 30 13.03 6.09 4.43
C LEU A 30 14.43 6.30 3.82
N GLY A 31 14.84 7.55 3.61
CA GLY A 31 16.17 7.88 3.10
C GLY A 31 17.29 7.37 4.01
N VAL A 32 17.13 7.53 5.33
CA VAL A 32 18.06 7.00 6.31
C VAL A 32 18.17 5.48 6.26
N ILE A 33 17.03 4.78 6.07
CA ILE A 33 17.00 3.32 5.92
C ILE A 33 17.81 2.93 4.68
N LEU A 34 17.46 3.46 3.51
CA LEU A 34 18.06 3.07 2.23
C LEU A 34 19.56 3.45 2.18
N CYS A 35 19.92 4.67 2.58
CA CYS A 35 21.32 5.08 2.63
C CYS A 35 22.10 4.31 3.69
N GLY A 36 21.54 4.11 4.89
CA GLY A 36 22.20 3.42 5.99
C GLY A 36 22.51 1.97 5.67
N THR A 37 21.59 1.26 5.05
CA THR A 37 21.80 -0.14 4.62
C THR A 37 22.80 -0.23 3.46
N ALA A 38 22.76 0.71 2.52
CA ALA A 38 23.75 0.78 1.44
C ALA A 38 25.18 1.03 1.98
N LEU A 39 25.34 2.01 2.88
CA LEU A 39 26.64 2.37 3.46
C LEU A 39 27.18 1.31 4.43
N SER A 40 26.31 0.53 5.07
CA SER A 40 26.71 -0.57 5.94
C SER A 40 27.15 -1.83 5.17
N GLY A 41 27.10 -1.82 3.83
CA GLY A 41 27.43 -2.95 2.99
C GLY A 41 26.40 -4.10 3.06
N ARG A 42 25.18 -3.80 3.54
CA ARG A 42 24.06 -4.75 3.65
C ARG A 42 22.79 -4.20 3.03
N PRO A 43 22.83 -3.86 1.74
CA PRO A 43 21.70 -3.27 1.04
C PRO A 43 20.47 -4.20 1.02
N GLU A 44 20.64 -5.52 1.10
CA GLU A 44 19.57 -6.51 1.17
C GLU A 44 18.62 -6.32 2.36
N TRP A 45 19.08 -5.70 3.46
CA TRP A 45 18.23 -5.38 4.60
C TRP A 45 17.33 -4.16 4.34
N GLY A 46 17.68 -3.36 3.33
CA GLY A 46 16.91 -2.15 2.97
C GLY A 46 15.48 -2.45 2.58
N SER A 47 15.24 -3.57 1.90
CA SER A 47 13.91 -4.04 1.53
C SER A 47 13.07 -4.36 2.77
N ALA A 48 13.52 -5.27 3.62
CA ALA A 48 12.79 -5.72 4.79
C ALA A 48 12.52 -4.58 5.80
N ILE A 49 13.56 -3.74 6.09
CA ILE A 49 13.41 -2.57 6.97
C ILE A 49 12.45 -1.56 6.33
N GLY A 50 12.61 -1.30 5.01
CA GLY A 50 11.74 -0.40 4.25
C GLY A 50 10.29 -0.86 4.22
N LEU A 51 10.03 -2.15 4.08
CA LEU A 51 8.68 -2.73 4.13
C LEU A 51 8.06 -2.58 5.52
N GLY A 52 8.79 -2.91 6.60
CA GLY A 52 8.34 -2.70 7.97
C GLY A 52 7.98 -1.23 8.22
N PHE A 53 8.81 -0.31 7.72
CA PHE A 53 8.59 1.13 7.79
C PHE A 53 7.32 1.54 7.01
N VAL A 54 7.21 1.22 5.72
CA VAL A 54 6.12 1.69 4.85
C VAL A 54 4.77 1.08 5.22
N LEU A 55 4.73 -0.19 5.62
CA LEU A 55 3.49 -0.84 6.05
C LEU A 55 2.95 -0.27 7.37
N THR A 56 3.83 0.22 8.23
CA THR A 56 3.46 0.85 9.52
C THR A 56 3.19 2.34 9.36
N ALA A 57 3.89 3.04 8.45
CA ALA A 57 3.74 4.47 8.22
C ALA A 57 2.33 4.82 7.74
N VAL A 58 1.69 5.75 8.41
CA VAL A 58 0.34 6.23 8.09
C VAL A 58 0.38 7.73 7.87
N PRO A 59 0.06 8.22 6.67
CA PRO A 59 0.04 9.67 6.41
C PRO A 59 -1.09 10.39 7.14
N GLU A 60 -2.09 9.66 7.62
CA GLU A 60 -3.27 10.19 8.31
C GLU A 60 -3.26 9.80 9.80
N ILE A 61 -2.07 9.87 10.45
CA ILE A 61 -1.96 9.58 11.89
C ILE A 61 -2.79 10.63 12.64
N PRO A 62 -3.64 10.20 13.59
CA PRO A 62 -4.38 11.11 14.46
C PRO A 62 -3.44 12.09 15.18
N THR A 63 -3.88 13.34 15.36
CA THR A 63 -3.11 14.35 16.09
C THR A 63 -3.03 14.07 17.58
N ALA A 64 -4.02 13.36 18.13
CA ALA A 64 -4.04 12.97 19.53
C ALA A 64 -3.14 11.74 19.79
N TRP A 65 -2.36 11.81 20.89
CA TRP A 65 -1.37 10.79 21.26
C TRP A 65 -1.95 9.37 21.35
N ARG A 66 -3.00 9.17 22.15
CA ARG A 66 -3.58 7.83 22.39
C ARG A 66 -4.07 7.15 21.12
N PRO A 67 -4.92 7.78 20.28
CA PRO A 67 -5.36 7.19 19.01
C PRO A 67 -4.21 6.94 18.04
N ALA A 68 -3.20 7.82 18.01
CA ALA A 68 -2.05 7.67 17.14
C ALA A 68 -1.22 6.43 17.51
N VAL A 69 -0.84 6.30 18.79
CA VAL A 69 -0.11 5.13 19.29
C VAL A 69 -0.90 3.86 19.07
N HIS A 70 -2.21 3.87 19.36
CA HIS A 70 -3.08 2.72 19.12
C HIS A 70 -3.08 2.30 17.64
N THR A 71 -3.25 3.25 16.73
CA THR A 71 -3.28 2.96 15.28
C THR A 71 -1.94 2.39 14.80
N MET A 72 -0.82 2.98 15.23
CA MET A 72 0.51 2.47 14.86
C MET A 72 0.80 1.11 15.50
N ALA A 73 0.43 0.91 16.77
CA ALA A 73 0.62 -0.37 17.46
C ALA A 73 -0.17 -1.50 16.79
N VAL A 74 -1.44 -1.25 16.45
CA VAL A 74 -2.27 -2.24 15.73
C VAL A 74 -1.63 -2.62 14.39
N ARG A 75 -1.13 -1.64 13.63
CA ARG A 75 -0.44 -1.91 12.36
C ARG A 75 0.88 -2.65 12.57
N ALA A 76 1.68 -2.25 13.55
CA ALA A 76 2.93 -2.92 13.89
C ALA A 76 2.71 -4.41 14.24
N VAL A 77 1.73 -4.67 15.12
CA VAL A 77 1.34 -6.04 15.47
C VAL A 77 0.85 -6.80 14.23
N THR A 78 0.05 -6.18 13.39
CA THR A 78 -0.42 -6.79 12.13
C THR A 78 0.73 -7.18 11.22
N VAL A 79 1.72 -6.29 11.03
CA VAL A 79 2.91 -6.56 10.20
C VAL A 79 3.74 -7.69 10.79
N MET A 80 4.00 -7.67 12.11
CA MET A 80 4.80 -8.71 12.77
C MET A 80 4.10 -10.07 12.79
N VAL A 81 2.79 -10.10 13.03
CA VAL A 81 2.01 -11.34 12.98
C VAL A 81 1.97 -11.90 11.54
N ALA A 82 1.73 -11.05 10.55
CA ALA A 82 1.78 -11.45 9.14
C ALA A 82 3.16 -12.02 8.79
N GLY A 83 4.23 -11.33 9.18
CA GLY A 83 5.61 -11.79 8.96
C GLY A 83 5.91 -13.13 9.62
N ALA A 84 5.51 -13.31 10.87
CA ALA A 84 5.71 -14.57 11.60
C ALA A 84 4.94 -15.74 10.95
N LEU A 85 3.70 -15.50 10.52
CA LEU A 85 2.91 -16.52 9.82
C LEU A 85 3.53 -16.88 8.47
N VAL A 86 3.93 -15.89 7.68
CA VAL A 86 4.59 -16.11 6.37
C VAL A 86 5.92 -16.87 6.55
N ALA A 87 6.76 -16.46 7.50
CA ALA A 87 8.04 -17.11 7.76
C ALA A 87 7.90 -18.60 8.17
N GLY A 88 6.79 -18.97 8.81
CA GLY A 88 6.49 -20.35 9.17
C GLY A 88 5.81 -21.18 8.07
N MET A 89 5.48 -20.59 6.92
CA MET A 89 4.66 -21.22 5.89
C MET A 89 5.43 -21.37 4.56
N HIS A 90 5.65 -22.60 4.14
CA HIS A 90 6.37 -22.93 2.90
C HIS A 90 5.41 -23.46 1.80
N ASN A 91 4.12 -23.58 2.10
CA ASN A 91 3.12 -24.12 1.18
C ASN A 91 2.32 -22.99 0.50
N ALA A 92 2.34 -22.94 -0.82
CA ALA A 92 1.67 -21.92 -1.62
C ALA A 92 0.14 -21.85 -1.36
N VAL A 93 -0.52 -23.01 -1.14
CA VAL A 93 -1.97 -23.04 -0.86
C VAL A 93 -2.28 -22.44 0.51
N VAL A 94 -1.44 -22.73 1.50
CA VAL A 94 -1.57 -22.18 2.86
C VAL A 94 -1.34 -20.66 2.82
N LEU A 95 -0.34 -20.20 2.08
CA LEU A 95 -0.06 -18.78 1.90
C LEU A 95 -1.21 -18.05 1.19
N ALA A 96 -1.77 -18.67 0.14
CA ALA A 96 -2.95 -18.17 -0.56
C ALA A 96 -4.14 -18.03 0.40
N THR A 97 -4.42 -19.05 1.21
CA THR A 97 -5.48 -19.05 2.21
C THR A 97 -5.26 -17.97 3.27
N LEU A 98 -4.01 -17.83 3.75
CA LEU A 98 -3.63 -16.80 4.71
C LEU A 98 -3.86 -15.39 4.13
N THR A 99 -3.51 -15.17 2.86
CA THR A 99 -3.74 -13.88 2.18
C THR A 99 -5.21 -13.51 2.15
N VAL A 100 -6.08 -14.46 1.82
CA VAL A 100 -7.54 -14.25 1.82
C VAL A 100 -8.06 -13.99 3.24
N ALA A 101 -7.65 -14.82 4.21
CA ALA A 101 -8.08 -14.68 5.60
C ALA A 101 -7.63 -13.34 6.21
N ALA A 102 -6.37 -12.95 6.01
CA ALA A 102 -5.84 -11.66 6.45
C ALA A 102 -6.58 -10.48 5.81
N SER A 103 -6.95 -10.60 4.53
CA SER A 103 -7.72 -9.57 3.82
C SER A 103 -9.13 -9.41 4.36
N ILE A 104 -9.81 -10.52 4.68
CA ILE A 104 -11.13 -10.53 5.33
C ILE A 104 -11.02 -9.91 6.72
N ALA A 105 -10.04 -10.33 7.53
CA ALA A 105 -9.81 -9.78 8.87
C ALA A 105 -9.55 -8.27 8.82
N GLY A 106 -8.73 -7.81 7.88
CA GLY A 106 -8.49 -6.39 7.64
C GLY A 106 -9.73 -5.61 7.22
N ALA A 107 -10.63 -6.22 6.42
CA ALA A 107 -11.89 -5.61 6.03
C ALA A 107 -12.89 -5.49 7.20
N LEU A 108 -12.82 -6.40 8.17
CA LEU A 108 -13.65 -6.36 9.39
C LEU A 108 -13.12 -5.36 10.43
N VAL A 109 -11.81 -5.11 10.46
CA VAL A 109 -11.16 -4.23 11.45
C VAL A 109 -10.65 -2.96 10.76
N PRO A 110 -11.38 -1.83 10.82
CA PRO A 110 -11.05 -0.60 10.07
C PRO A 110 -9.65 -0.04 10.35
N THR A 111 -9.13 -0.19 11.56
CA THR A 111 -7.78 0.25 11.95
C THR A 111 -6.67 -0.54 11.26
N VAL A 112 -6.92 -1.79 10.91
CA VAL A 112 -6.02 -2.68 10.17
C VAL A 112 -6.17 -2.45 8.67
N GLY A 113 -7.41 -2.42 8.19
CA GLY A 113 -7.73 -2.18 6.78
C GLY A 113 -6.99 -3.14 5.84
N ALA A 114 -6.61 -2.66 4.67
CA ALA A 114 -5.87 -3.45 3.69
C ALA A 114 -4.44 -3.84 4.14
N THR A 115 -3.94 -3.29 5.25
CA THR A 115 -2.55 -3.54 5.72
C THR A 115 -2.31 -5.02 6.01
N ALA A 116 -3.29 -5.76 6.55
CA ALA A 116 -3.12 -7.19 6.85
C ALA A 116 -2.82 -8.01 5.58
N GLY A 117 -3.67 -7.90 4.56
CA GLY A 117 -3.45 -8.62 3.30
C GLY A 117 -2.18 -8.14 2.57
N LEU A 118 -1.91 -6.83 2.59
CA LEU A 118 -0.68 -6.27 2.00
C LEU A 118 0.58 -6.77 2.70
N ALA A 119 0.56 -6.87 4.04
CA ALA A 119 1.71 -7.37 4.80
C ALA A 119 2.01 -8.82 4.43
N VAL A 120 0.99 -9.69 4.36
CA VAL A 120 1.18 -11.09 3.94
C VAL A 120 1.81 -11.16 2.54
N VAL A 121 1.25 -10.42 1.56
CA VAL A 121 1.73 -10.45 0.18
C VAL A 121 3.15 -9.89 0.04
N LEU A 122 3.43 -8.72 0.60
CA LEU A 122 4.73 -8.07 0.41
C LEU A 122 5.85 -8.74 1.20
N ILE A 123 5.57 -9.22 2.41
CA ILE A 123 6.55 -9.96 3.20
C ILE A 123 6.83 -11.33 2.57
N SER A 124 5.82 -12.01 1.99
CA SER A 124 6.06 -13.28 1.31
C SER A 124 7.02 -13.13 0.13
N ILE A 125 6.94 -12.04 -0.63
CA ILE A 125 7.85 -11.76 -1.74
C ILE A 125 9.27 -11.49 -1.24
N ASP A 126 9.38 -10.68 -0.18
CA ASP A 126 10.67 -10.32 0.40
C ASP A 126 11.38 -11.53 1.00
N LEU A 127 10.66 -12.41 1.72
CA LEU A 127 11.19 -13.64 2.28
C LEU A 127 11.52 -14.71 1.22
N ASP A 128 10.76 -14.76 0.14
CA ASP A 128 11.00 -15.72 -0.96
C ASP A 128 12.29 -15.38 -1.73
N ARG A 129 12.65 -14.10 -1.80
CA ARG A 129 13.89 -13.60 -2.41
C ARG A 129 15.09 -13.64 -1.47
N GLY A 130 14.84 -13.60 -0.18
CA GLY A 130 15.87 -13.59 0.85
C GLY A 130 16.28 -15.00 1.26
N THR A 131 17.52 -15.15 1.72
CA THR A 131 18.03 -16.37 2.37
C THR A 131 17.49 -16.57 3.78
N ALA A 132 16.33 -16.02 4.09
CA ALA A 132 15.87 -15.74 5.43
C ALA A 132 15.07 -16.91 6.01
N GLY A 133 15.60 -17.51 7.07
CA GLY A 133 14.84 -18.30 8.03
C GLY A 133 14.04 -17.42 9.01
N PRO A 134 13.34 -18.02 10.01
CA PRO A 134 12.51 -17.28 10.99
C PRO A 134 13.26 -16.22 11.80
N ALA A 135 14.59 -16.23 11.80
CA ALA A 135 15.43 -15.17 12.40
C ALA A 135 15.38 -13.82 11.67
N ALA A 136 14.75 -13.76 10.48
CA ALA A 136 14.76 -12.58 9.63
C ALA A 136 13.60 -11.61 9.85
N LEU A 137 12.83 -11.74 10.91
CA LEU A 137 11.74 -10.79 11.22
C LEU A 137 12.23 -9.49 11.86
N TRP A 138 13.43 -9.48 12.44
CA TRP A 138 13.98 -8.31 13.11
C TRP A 138 14.15 -7.09 12.19
N PRO A 139 14.45 -7.19 10.86
CA PRO A 139 14.55 -6.00 10.02
C PRO A 139 13.21 -5.27 9.89
N TYR A 140 12.09 -6.01 9.77
CA TYR A 140 10.76 -5.40 9.77
C TYR A 140 10.49 -4.66 11.09
N LEU A 141 10.90 -5.25 12.24
CA LEU A 141 10.79 -4.60 13.54
C LEU A 141 11.60 -3.30 13.62
N VAL A 142 12.82 -3.27 13.05
CA VAL A 142 13.62 -2.04 12.96
C VAL A 142 12.87 -0.96 12.18
N GLY A 143 12.29 -1.29 11.04
CA GLY A 143 11.47 -0.36 10.26
C GLY A 143 10.29 0.20 11.05
N ILE A 144 9.59 -0.65 11.80
CA ILE A 144 8.50 -0.27 12.69
C ILE A 144 9.00 0.70 13.78
N VAL A 145 10.10 0.38 14.43
CA VAL A 145 10.69 1.23 15.50
C VAL A 145 11.08 2.61 14.96
N ILE A 146 11.63 2.68 13.75
CA ILE A 146 11.96 3.96 13.10
C ILE A 146 10.70 4.81 12.88
N VAL A 147 9.56 4.22 12.48
CA VAL A 147 8.30 4.95 12.35
C VAL A 147 7.84 5.50 13.70
N PHE A 148 7.87 4.68 14.75
CA PHE A 148 7.47 5.11 16.09
C PHE A 148 8.37 6.22 16.62
N ALA A 149 9.69 6.09 16.45
CA ALA A 149 10.66 7.11 16.86
C ALA A 149 10.44 8.42 16.08
N GLY A 150 10.33 8.34 14.76
CA GLY A 150 10.08 9.52 13.92
C GLY A 150 8.77 10.21 14.28
N TRP A 151 7.73 9.44 14.55
CA TRP A 151 6.45 10.00 14.99
C TRP A 151 6.53 10.61 16.38
N ALA A 152 7.21 9.97 17.34
CA ALA A 152 7.38 10.52 18.69
C ALA A 152 8.12 11.87 18.66
N VAL A 153 9.17 11.97 17.86
CA VAL A 153 9.90 13.23 17.63
C VAL A 153 8.99 14.27 16.99
N TRP A 154 8.27 13.90 15.92
CA TRP A 154 7.30 14.79 15.29
C TRP A 154 6.25 15.30 16.27
N PHE A 155 5.68 14.43 17.08
CA PHE A 155 4.67 14.78 18.07
C PHE A 155 5.22 15.71 19.14
N ALA A 156 6.43 15.45 19.66
CA ALA A 156 7.09 16.32 20.64
C ALA A 156 7.32 17.73 20.06
N VAL A 157 7.84 17.82 18.83
CA VAL A 157 8.09 19.11 18.15
C VAL A 157 6.78 19.84 17.85
N SER A 158 5.73 19.11 17.41
CA SER A 158 4.42 19.69 17.11
C SER A 158 3.75 20.26 18.36
N ARG A 159 3.83 19.57 19.49
CA ARG A 159 3.33 20.09 20.78
C ARG A 159 4.01 21.36 21.25
N LEU A 160 5.32 21.49 20.98
CA LEU A 160 6.05 22.72 21.30
C LEU A 160 5.63 23.90 20.43
N ARG A 161 5.17 23.64 19.20
CA ARG A 161 4.78 24.68 18.22
C ARG A 161 3.30 25.04 18.25
N HIS A 162 2.42 24.09 18.54
CA HIS A 162 0.96 24.29 18.48
C HIS A 162 0.33 23.87 19.81
N ARG A 163 -0.03 24.82 20.67
CA ARG A 163 -0.96 24.61 21.76
C ARG A 163 -2.39 24.77 21.21
N GLY A 164 -3.08 23.67 20.99
CA GLY A 164 -4.52 23.55 20.98
C GLY A 164 -5.23 23.76 19.65
N GLU A 165 -5.25 22.75 18.80
CA GLU A 165 -6.39 22.49 17.91
C GLU A 165 -6.53 20.96 17.81
N ASP A 166 -7.45 20.41 18.59
CA ASP A 166 -7.93 19.05 18.43
C ASP A 166 -8.82 18.97 17.19
N GLU A 167 -8.24 18.55 16.07
CA GLU A 167 -9.02 18.25 14.86
C GLU A 167 -9.87 16.98 15.11
N PRO A 168 -11.18 17.02 14.92
CA PRO A 168 -12.04 15.87 15.19
C PRO A 168 -11.61 14.69 14.30
N THR A 169 -11.19 13.60 14.93
CA THR A 169 -10.91 12.33 14.27
C THR A 169 -12.20 11.81 13.66
N SER A 170 -12.29 11.84 12.33
CA SER A 170 -13.40 11.19 11.62
C SER A 170 -13.29 9.67 11.84
N SER A 171 -14.10 9.18 12.76
CA SER A 171 -14.28 7.75 13.00
C SER A 171 -14.88 7.11 11.75
N SER A 172 -14.10 6.28 11.07
CA SER A 172 -14.63 5.46 9.99
C SER A 172 -15.64 4.46 10.55
N ALA A 173 -16.89 4.52 10.08
CA ALA A 173 -17.89 3.54 10.44
C ALA A 173 -17.38 2.10 10.14
N PRO A 174 -17.67 1.10 10.99
CA PRO A 174 -17.24 -0.26 10.77
C PRO A 174 -17.76 -0.76 9.42
N ALA A 175 -16.88 -1.34 8.64
CA ALA A 175 -17.25 -1.95 7.38
C ALA A 175 -18.07 -3.22 7.68
N GLY A 176 -19.26 -3.33 7.11
CA GLY A 176 -20.17 -4.46 7.39
C GLY A 176 -19.63 -5.78 6.81
N ALA A 177 -20.17 -6.91 7.32
CA ALA A 177 -19.83 -8.26 6.87
C ALA A 177 -19.89 -8.43 5.34
N ALA A 178 -20.83 -7.76 4.67
CA ALA A 178 -20.95 -7.76 3.21
C ALA A 178 -19.71 -7.18 2.50
N HIS A 179 -19.02 -6.21 3.11
CA HIS A 179 -17.77 -5.70 2.58
C HIS A 179 -16.65 -6.75 2.73
N ALA A 180 -16.54 -7.38 3.88
CA ALA A 180 -15.54 -8.42 4.14
C ALA A 180 -15.71 -9.62 3.19
N VAL A 181 -16.95 -10.06 2.93
CA VAL A 181 -17.24 -11.11 1.94
C VAL A 181 -16.80 -10.67 0.53
N ARG A 182 -17.12 -9.45 0.10
CA ARG A 182 -16.68 -8.93 -1.21
C ARG A 182 -15.16 -8.90 -1.34
N VAL A 183 -14.47 -8.46 -0.28
CA VAL A 183 -12.99 -8.46 -0.25
C VAL A 183 -12.47 -9.89 -0.34
N GLY A 184 -13.00 -10.81 0.47
CA GLY A 184 -12.58 -12.22 0.47
C GLY A 184 -12.75 -12.90 -0.89
N VAL A 185 -13.92 -12.73 -1.53
CA VAL A 185 -14.20 -13.30 -2.86
C VAL A 185 -13.28 -12.71 -3.92
N ALA A 186 -13.11 -11.38 -3.93
CA ALA A 186 -12.29 -10.71 -4.93
C ALA A 186 -10.80 -11.03 -4.77
N VAL A 187 -10.30 -11.08 -3.54
CA VAL A 187 -8.91 -11.48 -3.25
C VAL A 187 -8.71 -12.96 -3.54
N GLY A 188 -9.66 -13.83 -3.19
CA GLY A 188 -9.61 -15.25 -3.54
C GLY A 188 -9.52 -15.46 -5.05
N LEU A 189 -10.33 -14.74 -5.83
CA LEU A 189 -10.27 -14.78 -7.29
C LEU A 189 -8.93 -14.23 -7.82
N ALA A 190 -8.41 -13.15 -7.24
CA ALA A 190 -7.11 -12.60 -7.63
C ALA A 190 -5.97 -13.58 -7.34
N VAL A 191 -5.97 -14.23 -6.18
CA VAL A 191 -4.99 -15.27 -5.82
C VAL A 191 -5.10 -16.45 -6.77
N LEU A 192 -6.30 -16.96 -7.02
CA LEU A 192 -6.54 -18.04 -7.98
C LEU A 192 -6.03 -17.67 -9.37
N THR A 193 -6.35 -16.46 -9.86
CA THR A 193 -5.85 -15.99 -11.15
C THR A 193 -4.32 -15.90 -11.16
N ALA A 194 -3.71 -15.45 -10.06
CA ALA A 194 -2.25 -15.39 -9.93
C ALA A 194 -1.59 -16.77 -9.99
N THR A 195 -2.22 -17.83 -9.44
CA THR A 195 -1.69 -19.20 -9.53
C THR A 195 -1.82 -19.82 -10.93
N LEU A 196 -2.69 -19.28 -11.77
CA LEU A 196 -2.88 -19.72 -13.17
C LEU A 196 -1.94 -19.01 -14.15
N LEU A 197 -1.17 -18.02 -13.70
CA LEU A 197 -0.19 -17.35 -14.56
C LEU A 197 0.94 -18.31 -14.90
N PRO A 198 1.53 -18.16 -16.11
CA PRO A 198 2.66 -18.99 -16.53
C PRO A 198 3.81 -18.97 -15.52
N ALA A 199 4.47 -20.12 -15.33
CA ALA A 199 5.64 -20.22 -14.48
C ALA A 199 6.74 -19.25 -14.99
N GLY A 200 7.23 -18.39 -14.10
CA GLY A 200 8.20 -17.34 -14.44
C GLY A 200 7.58 -15.96 -14.75
N MET A 201 6.26 -15.84 -14.84
CA MET A 201 5.61 -14.53 -14.92
C MET A 201 5.58 -13.89 -13.52
N VAL A 202 6.52 -13.01 -13.27
CA VAL A 202 6.56 -12.19 -12.06
C VAL A 202 5.41 -11.19 -12.12
N GLY A 203 4.56 -11.13 -11.09
CA GLY A 203 3.52 -10.09 -11.06
C GLY A 203 2.19 -10.49 -10.43
N GLY A 204 1.94 -11.75 -10.12
CA GLY A 204 0.70 -12.20 -9.48
C GLY A 204 0.37 -11.46 -8.18
N HIS A 205 1.39 -11.09 -7.42
CA HIS A 205 1.25 -10.28 -6.21
C HIS A 205 0.72 -8.86 -6.49
N TRP A 206 1.06 -8.27 -7.65
CA TRP A 206 0.53 -6.96 -8.05
C TRP A 206 -0.97 -7.01 -8.38
N LEU A 207 -1.43 -8.16 -8.87
CA LEU A 207 -2.85 -8.41 -9.07
C LEU A 207 -3.60 -8.38 -7.74
N VAL A 208 -3.12 -9.14 -6.76
CA VAL A 208 -3.71 -9.21 -5.41
C VAL A 208 -3.67 -7.84 -4.72
N THR A 209 -2.54 -7.15 -4.73
CA THR A 209 -2.41 -5.81 -4.14
C THR A 209 -3.31 -4.78 -4.83
N SER A 210 -3.52 -4.90 -6.15
CA SER A 210 -4.43 -4.04 -6.90
C SER A 210 -5.86 -4.20 -6.41
N VAL A 211 -6.33 -5.42 -6.25
CA VAL A 211 -7.68 -5.73 -5.73
C VAL A 211 -7.84 -5.19 -4.32
N LEU A 212 -6.90 -5.51 -3.41
CA LEU A 212 -6.93 -5.07 -2.00
C LEU A 212 -7.03 -3.56 -1.84
N LEU A 213 -6.25 -2.81 -2.61
CA LEU A 213 -6.21 -1.36 -2.50
C LEU A 213 -7.35 -0.65 -3.23
N THR A 214 -8.11 -1.36 -4.07
CA THR A 214 -9.19 -0.78 -4.87
C THR A 214 -10.56 -0.94 -4.22
N ILE A 215 -10.85 -2.10 -3.63
CA ILE A 215 -12.17 -2.36 -3.03
C ILE A 215 -12.38 -1.49 -1.79
N GLN A 216 -13.50 -0.77 -1.80
CA GLN A 216 -13.91 0.11 -0.71
C GLN A 216 -15.28 -0.35 -0.17
N PRO A 217 -15.69 0.09 1.04
CA PRO A 217 -16.97 -0.31 1.63
C PRO A 217 -18.19 0.00 0.76
N THR A 218 -18.16 1.09 0.00
CA THR A 218 -19.26 1.48 -0.90
C THR A 218 -18.87 1.38 -2.37
N ARG A 219 -19.85 1.12 -3.24
CA ARG A 219 -19.64 1.04 -4.70
C ARG A 219 -19.11 2.37 -5.26
N SER A 220 -19.67 3.49 -4.84
CA SER A 220 -19.24 4.82 -5.29
C SER A 220 -17.77 5.07 -4.97
N ARG A 221 -17.33 4.80 -3.72
CA ARG A 221 -15.92 4.92 -3.33
C ARG A 221 -15.03 3.93 -4.07
N THR A 222 -15.52 2.70 -4.35
CA THR A 222 -14.78 1.72 -5.15
C THR A 222 -14.58 2.22 -6.58
N GLY A 223 -15.63 2.76 -7.23
CA GLY A 223 -15.52 3.32 -8.58
C GLY A 223 -14.54 4.49 -8.66
N GLN A 224 -14.62 5.42 -7.71
CA GLN A 224 -13.67 6.54 -7.62
C GLN A 224 -12.24 6.03 -7.41
N ARG A 225 -12.04 5.09 -6.48
CA ARG A 225 -10.73 4.49 -6.18
C ARG A 225 -10.15 3.75 -7.38
N LEU A 226 -11.00 3.03 -8.11
CA LEU A 226 -10.64 2.33 -9.35
C LEU A 226 -10.11 3.30 -10.40
N ALA A 227 -10.85 4.37 -10.68
CA ALA A 227 -10.46 5.40 -11.64
C ALA A 227 -9.13 6.08 -11.23
N GLN A 228 -9.00 6.46 -9.96
CA GLN A 228 -7.77 7.05 -9.41
C GLN A 228 -6.56 6.11 -9.55
N ARG A 229 -6.75 4.81 -9.30
CA ARG A 229 -5.68 3.82 -9.41
C ARG A 229 -5.28 3.54 -10.85
N LEU A 230 -6.24 3.36 -11.76
CA LEU A 230 -5.92 3.09 -13.16
C LEU A 230 -5.19 4.27 -13.80
N SER A 231 -5.69 5.48 -13.62
CA SER A 231 -5.03 6.68 -14.16
C SER A 231 -3.67 6.93 -13.50
N GLY A 232 -3.60 6.83 -12.16
CA GLY A 232 -2.35 7.07 -11.43
C GLY A 232 -1.30 6.01 -11.71
N ASN A 233 -1.67 4.73 -11.75
CA ASN A 233 -0.73 3.65 -12.05
C ASN A 233 -0.22 3.71 -13.50
N ALA A 234 -1.05 4.15 -14.47
CA ALA A 234 -0.59 4.36 -15.84
C ALA A 234 0.52 5.42 -15.89
N VAL A 235 0.31 6.57 -15.24
CA VAL A 235 1.33 7.62 -15.13
C VAL A 235 2.56 7.12 -14.34
N GLY A 236 2.34 6.46 -13.21
CA GLY A 236 3.41 5.90 -12.38
C GLY A 236 4.25 4.84 -13.11
N ALA A 237 3.62 4.01 -13.95
CA ALA A 237 4.32 3.02 -14.76
C ALA A 237 5.22 3.66 -15.82
N VAL A 238 4.76 4.74 -16.45
CA VAL A 238 5.58 5.50 -17.41
C VAL A 238 6.78 6.12 -16.71
N ILE A 239 6.58 6.74 -15.54
CA ILE A 239 7.66 7.31 -14.72
C ILE A 239 8.66 6.22 -14.33
N ALA A 240 8.18 5.07 -13.83
CA ALA A 240 9.04 3.96 -13.45
C ALA A 240 9.83 3.40 -14.62
N ALA A 241 9.20 3.20 -15.79
CA ALA A 241 9.86 2.72 -17.00
C ALA A 241 10.94 3.69 -17.49
N ALA A 242 10.67 5.00 -17.48
CA ALA A 242 11.65 6.02 -17.85
C ALA A 242 12.84 6.05 -16.88
N LEU A 243 12.59 5.96 -15.57
CA LEU A 243 13.63 5.94 -14.55
C LEU A 243 14.51 4.69 -14.65
N LEU A 244 13.90 3.52 -14.79
CA LEU A 244 14.63 2.25 -14.86
C LEU A 244 15.35 2.09 -16.20
N GLY A 245 14.74 2.55 -17.29
CA GLY A 245 15.36 2.54 -18.63
C GLY A 245 16.59 3.43 -18.74
N ALA A 246 16.70 4.47 -17.92
CA ALA A 246 17.87 5.34 -17.84
C ALA A 246 19.06 4.70 -17.06
N HIS A 247 18.88 3.55 -16.42
CA HIS A 247 19.89 2.84 -15.61
C HIS A 247 20.65 3.78 -14.65
N PRO A 248 19.94 4.57 -13.82
CA PRO A 248 20.59 5.55 -12.95
C PRO A 248 21.42 4.85 -11.84
N PRO A 249 22.48 5.47 -11.36
CA PRO A 249 23.28 4.93 -10.26
C PRO A 249 22.47 4.88 -8.97
N ALA A 250 22.78 3.95 -8.05
CA ALA A 250 22.05 3.71 -6.82
C ALA A 250 21.73 4.98 -5.99
N PRO A 251 22.62 5.96 -5.80
CA PRO A 251 22.29 7.19 -5.07
C PRO A 251 21.16 8.00 -5.71
N VAL A 252 21.09 8.02 -7.05
CA VAL A 252 20.01 8.71 -7.78
C VAL A 252 18.69 7.98 -7.56
N VAL A 253 18.69 6.65 -7.62
CA VAL A 253 17.49 5.83 -7.35
C VAL A 253 16.98 6.09 -5.94
N ILE A 254 17.86 6.08 -4.95
CA ILE A 254 17.50 6.38 -3.54
C ILE A 254 16.90 7.79 -3.45
N GLY A 255 17.57 8.79 -4.02
CA GLY A 255 17.09 10.18 -3.99
C GLY A 255 15.72 10.34 -4.63
N LEU A 256 15.50 9.74 -5.80
CA LEU A 256 14.21 9.76 -6.49
C LEU A 256 13.13 9.03 -5.68
N THR A 257 13.45 7.89 -5.09
CA THR A 257 12.53 7.14 -4.21
C THR A 257 12.09 7.97 -3.02
N VAL A 258 13.02 8.67 -2.37
CA VAL A 258 12.74 9.56 -1.24
C VAL A 258 11.85 10.73 -1.68
N VAL A 259 12.11 11.35 -2.82
CA VAL A 259 11.27 12.43 -3.37
C VAL A 259 9.87 11.94 -3.73
N LEU A 260 9.75 10.80 -4.41
CA LEU A 260 8.46 10.21 -4.73
C LEU A 260 7.68 9.82 -3.48
N PHE A 261 8.36 9.30 -2.46
CA PHE A 261 7.74 8.97 -1.18
C PHE A 261 7.30 10.21 -0.41
N LEU A 262 8.09 11.29 -0.44
CA LEU A 262 7.68 12.60 0.10
C LEU A 262 6.37 13.07 -0.54
N LEU A 263 6.31 13.08 -1.87
CA LEU A 263 5.11 13.47 -2.61
C LEU A 263 3.93 12.56 -2.28
N ALA A 264 4.17 11.25 -2.23
CA ALA A 264 3.19 10.25 -1.87
C ALA A 264 2.55 10.56 -0.49
N MET A 265 3.38 10.78 0.53
CA MET A 265 2.93 10.98 1.91
C MET A 265 2.34 12.37 2.14
N ALA A 266 2.91 13.41 1.53
CA ALA A 266 2.42 14.78 1.67
C ALA A 266 1.08 15.01 0.97
N LEU A 267 0.87 14.40 -0.21
CA LEU A 267 -0.27 14.68 -1.08
C LEU A 267 -1.39 13.63 -1.00
N ARG A 268 -1.14 12.45 -0.44
CA ARG A 268 -2.17 11.41 -0.27
C ARG A 268 -3.43 11.91 0.48
N PRO A 269 -3.33 12.73 1.55
CA PRO A 269 -4.51 13.28 2.21
C PRO A 269 -5.30 14.26 1.33
N VAL A 270 -4.62 14.93 0.39
CA VAL A 270 -5.28 15.84 -0.57
C VAL A 270 -6.09 15.06 -1.59
N ASN A 271 -5.47 14.07 -2.21
CA ASN A 271 -6.14 13.20 -3.19
C ASN A 271 -5.35 11.91 -3.37
N TYR A 272 -6.04 10.79 -3.29
CA TYR A 272 -5.43 9.46 -3.44
C TYR A 272 -4.73 9.25 -4.80
N THR A 273 -5.09 9.97 -5.82
CA THR A 273 -4.43 9.88 -7.15
C THR A 273 -2.92 10.10 -7.05
N TRP A 274 -2.47 10.99 -6.18
CA TRP A 274 -1.05 11.22 -5.93
C TRP A 274 -0.33 9.98 -5.39
N TRP A 275 -0.98 9.27 -4.45
CA TRP A 275 -0.46 7.97 -4.00
C TRP A 275 -0.44 6.94 -5.13
N ALA A 276 -1.47 6.91 -5.98
CA ALA A 276 -1.54 5.97 -7.10
C ALA A 276 -0.44 6.24 -8.16
N ILE A 277 0.00 7.48 -8.31
CA ILE A 277 1.11 7.85 -9.22
C ILE A 277 2.46 7.50 -8.59
N THR A 278 2.70 7.92 -7.36
CA THR A 278 4.03 7.91 -6.73
C THR A 278 4.31 6.64 -5.91
N GLY A 279 3.27 6.03 -5.34
CA GLY A 279 3.41 4.83 -4.52
C GLY A 279 3.94 3.60 -5.29
N PRO A 280 3.44 3.30 -6.48
CA PRO A 280 3.94 2.20 -7.29
C PRO A 280 5.46 2.22 -7.55
N PRO A 281 6.06 3.30 -8.04
CA PRO A 281 7.52 3.37 -8.20
C PRO A 281 8.27 3.18 -6.89
N VAL A 282 7.79 3.79 -5.79
CA VAL A 282 8.40 3.66 -4.47
C VAL A 282 8.37 2.22 -3.99
N LEU A 283 7.20 1.56 -4.06
CA LEU A 283 7.08 0.15 -3.64
C LEU A 283 7.91 -0.77 -4.52
N LEU A 284 8.03 -0.48 -5.83
CA LEU A 284 8.90 -1.21 -6.73
C LEU A 284 10.35 -1.16 -6.24
N VAL A 285 10.88 0.03 -6.02
CA VAL A 285 12.26 0.18 -5.58
C VAL A 285 12.48 -0.48 -4.22
N ILE A 286 11.59 -0.28 -3.24
CA ILE A 286 11.75 -0.83 -1.91
C ILE A 286 11.72 -2.36 -1.91
N SER A 287 10.78 -2.97 -2.66
CA SER A 287 10.60 -4.43 -2.65
C SER A 287 11.72 -5.21 -3.33
N GLU A 288 12.57 -4.55 -4.14
CA GLU A 288 13.65 -5.22 -4.87
C GLU A 288 15.02 -4.64 -4.62
N TYR A 289 15.09 -3.61 -3.79
CA TYR A 289 16.37 -3.02 -3.40
C TYR A 289 17.31 -4.11 -2.79
N PRO A 290 18.57 -4.20 -3.19
CA PRO A 290 19.32 -3.28 -4.05
C PRO A 290 19.21 -3.56 -5.57
N GLY A 291 18.56 -4.62 -5.98
CA GLY A 291 18.35 -4.93 -7.40
C GLY A 291 17.44 -3.89 -8.05
N LEU A 292 17.75 -3.50 -9.28
CA LEU A 292 16.84 -2.68 -10.07
C LEU A 292 16.10 -3.57 -11.05
N PHE A 293 14.80 -3.37 -11.15
CA PHE A 293 13.95 -4.09 -12.10
C PHE A 293 14.31 -3.82 -13.55
N PRO A 294 14.10 -4.79 -14.43
CA PRO A 294 13.99 -4.53 -15.84
C PRO A 294 12.83 -3.57 -16.12
N TRP A 295 13.01 -2.65 -17.06
CA TRP A 295 12.01 -1.62 -17.41
C TRP A 295 10.61 -2.18 -17.74
N TYR A 296 10.54 -3.42 -18.28
CA TYR A 296 9.28 -4.06 -18.66
C TYR A 296 8.39 -4.45 -17.46
N GLU A 297 8.92 -4.49 -16.26
CA GLU A 297 8.10 -4.79 -15.06
C GLU A 297 7.10 -3.68 -14.75
N GLY A 298 7.39 -2.45 -15.14
CA GLY A 298 6.38 -1.38 -15.12
C GLY A 298 5.15 -1.73 -15.95
N ALA A 299 5.35 -2.34 -17.13
CA ALA A 299 4.27 -2.79 -18.02
C ALA A 299 3.52 -4.01 -17.43
N VAL A 300 4.25 -4.98 -16.89
CA VAL A 300 3.65 -6.15 -16.20
C VAL A 300 2.79 -5.67 -15.04
N ARG A 301 3.28 -4.75 -14.23
CA ARG A 301 2.53 -4.17 -13.13
C ARG A 301 1.27 -3.45 -13.58
N LEU A 302 1.35 -2.69 -14.67
CA LEU A 302 0.17 -2.02 -15.26
C LEU A 302 -0.86 -3.05 -15.72
N ALA A 303 -0.43 -4.10 -16.41
CA ALA A 303 -1.30 -5.20 -16.85
C ALA A 303 -1.98 -5.90 -15.65
N MET A 304 -1.24 -6.20 -14.58
CA MET A 304 -1.78 -6.80 -13.37
C MET A 304 -2.75 -5.87 -12.63
N ASN A 305 -2.48 -4.56 -12.60
CA ASN A 305 -3.44 -3.59 -12.06
C ASN A 305 -4.72 -3.53 -12.89
N PHE A 306 -4.62 -3.63 -14.21
CA PHE A 306 -5.78 -3.68 -15.08
C PHE A 306 -6.59 -4.98 -14.87
N ALA A 307 -5.93 -6.13 -14.80
CA ALA A 307 -6.58 -7.40 -14.49
C ALA A 307 -7.28 -7.36 -13.11
N GLY A 308 -6.62 -6.77 -12.09
CA GLY A 308 -7.24 -6.55 -10.79
C GLY A 308 -8.46 -5.63 -10.85
N ALA A 309 -8.41 -4.60 -11.69
CA ALA A 309 -9.54 -3.72 -11.95
C ALA A 309 -10.74 -4.48 -12.55
N VAL A 310 -10.49 -5.38 -13.49
CA VAL A 310 -11.54 -6.25 -14.08
C VAL A 310 -12.18 -7.12 -13.00
N ILE A 311 -11.40 -7.76 -12.13
CA ILE A 311 -11.93 -8.54 -10.99
C ILE A 311 -12.82 -7.67 -10.10
N VAL A 312 -12.37 -6.46 -9.76
CA VAL A 312 -13.15 -5.54 -8.92
C VAL A 312 -14.45 -5.13 -9.60
N VAL A 313 -14.43 -4.84 -10.90
CA VAL A 313 -15.65 -4.51 -11.68
C VAL A 313 -16.61 -5.68 -11.67
N LEU A 314 -16.15 -6.89 -11.92
CA LEU A 314 -16.98 -8.08 -11.92
C LEU A 314 -17.65 -8.32 -10.56
N ILE A 315 -16.89 -8.25 -9.46
CA ILE A 315 -17.41 -8.56 -8.12
C ILE A 315 -18.28 -7.42 -7.56
N VAL A 316 -17.90 -6.16 -7.77
CA VAL A 316 -18.58 -5.03 -7.11
C VAL A 316 -19.75 -4.51 -7.95
N PHE A 317 -19.64 -4.52 -9.26
CA PHE A 317 -20.63 -3.90 -10.15
C PHE A 317 -21.48 -4.91 -10.92
N VAL A 318 -20.87 -5.97 -11.50
CA VAL A 318 -21.57 -6.93 -12.36
C VAL A 318 -22.28 -8.01 -11.55
N ALA A 319 -21.61 -8.69 -10.63
CA ALA A 319 -22.19 -9.78 -9.85
C ALA A 319 -23.52 -9.42 -9.14
N PRO A 320 -23.66 -8.22 -8.53
CA PRO A 320 -24.94 -7.83 -7.94
C PRO A 320 -26.06 -7.58 -8.97
N LEU A 321 -25.76 -7.36 -10.24
CA LEU A 321 -26.77 -7.24 -11.30
C LEU A 321 -27.33 -8.61 -11.68
N ALA A 322 -26.50 -9.64 -11.59
CA ALA A 322 -26.89 -11.02 -11.83
C ALA A 322 -27.63 -11.67 -10.65
N ALA A 323 -27.59 -11.03 -9.45
CA ALA A 323 -28.29 -11.55 -8.27
C ALA A 323 -29.82 -11.48 -8.46
N PRO A 324 -30.57 -12.53 -8.12
CA PRO A 324 -32.01 -12.56 -8.23
C PRO A 324 -32.68 -11.43 -7.42
N MET A 325 -33.82 -10.92 -7.94
CA MET A 325 -34.47 -9.70 -7.41
C MET A 325 -34.81 -9.78 -5.91
N TRP A 326 -35.08 -10.96 -5.35
CA TRP A 326 -35.38 -11.12 -3.93
C TRP A 326 -34.19 -10.85 -2.99
N LEU A 327 -32.94 -10.96 -3.49
CA LEU A 327 -31.73 -10.57 -2.74
C LEU A 327 -31.43 -9.06 -2.79
N ARG A 328 -32.07 -8.32 -3.69
CA ARG A 328 -31.84 -6.88 -3.86
C ARG A 328 -32.63 -6.01 -2.90
N GLN A 329 -33.62 -6.59 -2.21
CA GLN A 329 -34.56 -5.86 -1.33
C GLN A 329 -34.17 -5.92 0.15
N ARG A 330 -33.05 -6.55 0.49
CA ARG A 330 -32.45 -6.54 1.82
C ARG A 330 -31.18 -5.68 1.79
#